data_05ca6751a50a8bf939174dec158206c7
#
_entry.id   05ca6751a50a8bf939174dec158206c7
#
_cell.length_a   1.000
_cell.length_b   1.000
_cell.length_c   1.000
_cell.angle_alpha   90.00
_cell.angle_beta   90.00
_cell.angle_gamma   90.00
#
_symmetry.space_group_name_H-M   'P 1'
#
loop_
_entity.id
_entity.type
_entity.pdbx_description
1 polymer ?
#
loop_
_entity_poly.entity_id
_entity_poly.type
_entity_poly.pdbx_seq_one_letter_code
_entity_poly.pdbx_strand_id
1 'polypeptide(L)'
;MIKSNSSLPLAITCGDPAGVGPEVIESVLREDSLCADDCLLIGPEQWASSVSKLYGLNYEAVGNPDYMPQPGAPSTEGARLALEAMECAAAGCREGRFRGVVTGPVSKHWLQQVGFNF
;
A
#
# COMPACT_ATOMS: atom_id res chain seq x y z
N MET A 1 15.66 9.87 19.98
CA MET A 1 15.72 8.44 20.36
C MET A 1 15.55 7.57 19.13
N ILE A 2 16.43 6.59 18.95
CA ILE A 2 16.37 5.68 17.80
C ILE A 2 15.45 4.52 18.15
N LYS A 3 14.45 4.29 17.30
CA LYS A 3 13.55 3.12 17.45
C LYS A 3 14.31 1.86 17.04
N SER A 4 14.07 0.78 17.75
CA SER A 4 14.54 -0.54 17.32
C SER A 4 13.71 -0.99 16.11
N ASN A 5 14.24 -1.93 15.31
CA ASN A 5 13.49 -2.45 14.15
C ASN A 5 12.14 -3.04 14.55
N SER A 6 12.06 -3.67 15.74
CA SER A 6 10.82 -4.29 16.22
C SER A 6 9.73 -3.28 16.57
N SER A 7 10.07 -1.99 16.77
CA SER A 7 9.10 -0.95 17.09
C SER A 7 8.71 -0.10 15.87
N LEU A 8 9.30 -0.36 14.70
CA LEU A 8 8.94 0.34 13.48
C LEU A 8 7.63 -0.23 12.92
N PRO A 9 6.82 0.58 12.24
CA PRO A 9 5.60 0.07 11.61
C PRO A 9 5.92 -0.78 10.41
N LEU A 10 4.96 -1.65 10.05
CA LEU A 10 4.97 -2.35 8.76
C LEU A 10 4.40 -1.41 7.70
N ALA A 11 4.98 -1.42 6.51
CA ALA A 11 4.37 -0.77 5.36
C ALA A 11 3.37 -1.74 4.74
N ILE A 12 2.13 -1.30 4.53
CA ILE A 12 1.09 -2.10 3.88
C ILE A 12 0.78 -1.44 2.54
N THR A 13 1.13 -2.08 1.45
CA THR A 13 0.88 -1.54 0.11
C THR A 13 -0.42 -2.09 -0.46
N CYS A 14 -1.09 -1.27 -1.26
CA CYS A 14 -2.44 -1.56 -1.77
C CYS A 14 -2.52 -2.79 -2.69
N GLY A 15 -1.41 -3.24 -3.28
CA GLY A 15 -1.46 -4.18 -4.38
C GLY A 15 -2.06 -3.51 -5.59
N ASP A 16 -2.70 -4.28 -6.48
CA ASP A 16 -3.42 -3.69 -7.60
C ASP A 16 -4.67 -2.98 -7.05
N PRO A 17 -4.78 -1.65 -7.18
CA PRO A 17 -5.92 -0.93 -6.62
C PRO A 17 -7.26 -1.28 -7.29
N ALA A 18 -7.24 -1.88 -8.48
CA ALA A 18 -8.44 -2.36 -9.16
C ALA A 18 -8.76 -3.82 -8.84
N GLY A 19 -7.91 -4.49 -8.06
CA GLY A 19 -8.09 -5.89 -7.66
C GLY A 19 -8.69 -6.02 -6.27
N VAL A 20 -8.47 -7.19 -5.65
CA VAL A 20 -9.03 -7.50 -4.33
C VAL A 20 -8.17 -6.99 -3.17
N GLY A 21 -6.98 -6.46 -3.43
CA GLY A 21 -6.06 -6.00 -2.40
C GLY A 21 -6.68 -5.02 -1.42
N PRO A 22 -7.29 -3.92 -1.89
CA PRO A 22 -7.94 -2.96 -1.01
C PRO A 22 -8.98 -3.58 -0.09
N GLU A 23 -9.82 -4.47 -0.60
CA GLU A 23 -10.87 -5.15 0.20
C GLU A 23 -10.27 -6.06 1.25
N VAL A 24 -9.22 -6.81 0.90
CA VAL A 24 -8.53 -7.71 1.81
C VAL A 24 -7.90 -6.92 2.95
N ILE A 25 -7.24 -5.82 2.64
CA ILE A 25 -6.60 -4.96 3.64
C ILE A 25 -7.66 -4.39 4.59
N GLU A 26 -8.75 -3.85 4.06
CA GLU A 26 -9.83 -3.31 4.88
C GLU A 26 -10.47 -4.38 5.77
N SER A 27 -10.59 -5.61 5.27
CA SER A 27 -11.11 -6.73 6.05
C SER A 27 -10.22 -7.01 7.26
N VAL A 28 -8.90 -7.04 7.06
CA VAL A 28 -7.95 -7.25 8.16
C VAL A 28 -8.04 -6.11 9.18
N LEU A 29 -8.11 -4.87 8.71
CA LEU A 29 -8.20 -3.71 9.60
C LEU A 29 -9.48 -3.69 10.43
N ARG A 30 -10.57 -4.21 9.88
CA ARG A 30 -11.83 -4.31 10.64
C ARG A 30 -11.76 -5.35 11.76
N GLU A 31 -11.04 -6.45 11.52
CA GLU A 31 -10.98 -7.56 12.47
C GLU A 31 -9.90 -7.37 13.52
N ASP A 32 -8.79 -6.79 13.14
CA ASP A 32 -7.64 -6.60 14.02
C ASP A 32 -7.50 -5.13 14.41
N SER A 33 -7.33 -4.87 15.70
CA SER A 33 -7.19 -3.51 16.23
C SER A 33 -5.77 -2.99 16.00
N LEU A 34 -5.40 -2.75 14.75
CA LEU A 34 -4.10 -2.17 14.39
C LEU A 34 -4.17 -0.65 14.54
N CYS A 35 -3.06 -0.06 14.92
CA CYS A 35 -2.95 1.40 15.07
C CYS A 35 -1.77 1.96 14.27
N ALA A 36 -1.62 3.29 14.32
CA ALA A 36 -0.57 3.98 13.57
C ALA A 36 0.85 3.53 13.91
N ASP A 37 1.06 3.00 15.13
CA ASP A 37 2.37 2.48 15.51
C ASP A 37 2.65 1.11 14.88
N ASP A 38 1.62 0.38 14.47
CA ASP A 38 1.75 -0.96 13.91
C ASP A 38 2.01 -0.96 12.41
N CYS A 39 1.34 -0.06 11.68
CA CYS A 39 1.40 -0.07 10.23
C CYS A 39 1.10 1.30 9.62
N LEU A 40 1.55 1.47 8.38
CA LEU A 40 1.33 2.65 7.58
C LEU A 40 0.88 2.19 6.19
N LEU A 41 -0.19 2.78 5.68
CA LEU A 41 -0.72 2.42 4.36
C LEU A 41 0.01 3.18 3.26
N ILE A 42 0.27 2.51 2.15
CA ILE A 42 0.85 3.13 0.95
C ILE A 42 -0.02 2.74 -0.25
N GLY A 43 -0.57 3.74 -0.92
CA GLY A 43 -1.44 3.50 -2.06
C GLY A 43 -1.96 4.80 -2.65
N PRO A 44 -2.93 4.74 -3.56
CA PRO A 44 -3.49 5.94 -4.16
C PRO A 44 -4.21 6.79 -3.13
N GLU A 45 -4.13 8.11 -3.29
CA GLU A 45 -4.63 9.10 -2.33
C GLU A 45 -6.07 8.84 -1.91
N GLN A 46 -6.95 8.61 -2.86
CA GLN A 46 -8.39 8.46 -2.58
C GLN A 46 -8.67 7.28 -1.65
N TRP A 47 -8.00 6.15 -1.89
CA TRP A 47 -8.17 4.97 -1.05
C TRP A 47 -7.42 5.11 0.28
N ALA A 48 -6.14 5.48 0.23
CA ALA A 48 -5.28 5.49 1.40
C ALA A 48 -5.76 6.50 2.45
N SER A 49 -6.17 7.69 2.02
CA SER A 49 -6.67 8.72 2.94
C SER A 49 -7.97 8.29 3.61
N SER A 50 -8.90 7.71 2.84
CA SER A 50 -10.20 7.28 3.36
C SER A 50 -10.05 6.17 4.40
N VAL A 51 -9.24 5.16 4.07
CA VAL A 51 -9.04 4.01 4.96
C VAL A 51 -8.27 4.43 6.21
N SER A 52 -7.24 5.26 6.06
CA SER A 52 -6.46 5.74 7.19
C SER A 52 -7.32 6.57 8.16
N LYS A 53 -8.17 7.41 7.63
CA LYS A 53 -9.09 8.20 8.46
C LYS A 53 -10.06 7.29 9.23
N LEU A 54 -10.59 6.27 8.57
CA LEU A 54 -11.56 5.37 9.17
C LEU A 54 -10.95 4.54 10.30
N TYR A 55 -9.72 4.10 10.17
CA TYR A 55 -9.07 3.20 11.12
C TYR A 55 -7.97 3.88 11.98
N GLY A 56 -7.81 5.18 11.86
CA GLY A 56 -6.83 5.91 12.68
C GLY A 56 -5.38 5.60 12.33
N LEU A 57 -5.09 5.39 11.05
CA LEU A 57 -3.74 5.09 10.58
C LEU A 57 -3.11 6.29 9.88
N ASN A 58 -1.80 6.22 9.66
CA ASN A 58 -1.09 7.12 8.78
C ASN A 58 -0.96 6.51 7.40
N TYR A 59 -0.71 7.32 6.39
CA TYR A 59 -0.54 6.83 5.02
C TYR A 59 0.45 7.69 4.24
N GLU A 60 0.94 7.11 3.15
CA GLU A 60 1.67 7.82 2.12
C GLU A 60 0.96 7.56 0.79
N ALA A 61 0.63 8.65 0.09
CA ALA A 61 -0.02 8.53 -1.21
C ALA A 61 1.02 8.38 -2.32
N VAL A 62 0.68 7.60 -3.34
CA VAL A 62 1.49 7.47 -4.56
C VAL A 62 0.63 7.76 -5.78
N GLY A 63 1.27 8.23 -6.85
CA GLY A 63 0.61 8.49 -8.12
C GLY A 63 -0.25 9.74 -8.12
N ASN A 64 -1.13 9.83 -9.11
CA ASN A 64 -2.02 10.97 -9.29
C ASN A 64 -3.09 11.01 -8.19
N PRO A 65 -3.20 12.11 -7.45
CA PRO A 65 -4.22 12.23 -6.38
C PRO A 65 -5.66 12.09 -6.87
N ASP A 66 -5.90 12.33 -8.16
CA ASP A 66 -7.24 12.22 -8.74
C ASP A 66 -7.57 10.82 -9.22
N TYR A 67 -6.63 9.88 -9.15
CA TYR A 67 -6.88 8.52 -9.55
C TYR A 67 -7.99 7.89 -8.69
N MET A 68 -8.99 7.34 -9.36
CA MET A 68 -10.11 6.63 -8.71
C MET A 68 -10.02 5.15 -9.05
N PRO A 69 -9.81 4.28 -8.05
CA PRO A 69 -9.81 2.83 -8.30
C PRO A 69 -11.14 2.37 -8.86
N GLN A 70 -11.09 1.50 -9.87
CA GLN A 70 -12.28 0.89 -10.46
C GLN A 70 -12.20 -0.62 -10.27
N PRO A 71 -12.85 -1.17 -9.24
CA PRO A 71 -12.78 -2.61 -8.96
C PRO A 71 -13.17 -3.43 -10.19
N GLY A 72 -12.35 -4.44 -10.50
CA GLY A 72 -12.58 -5.32 -11.63
C GLY A 72 -12.16 -4.73 -12.99
N ALA A 73 -11.60 -3.52 -13.01
CA ALA A 73 -11.18 -2.86 -14.25
C ALA A 73 -9.69 -2.50 -14.17
N PRO A 74 -8.78 -3.47 -14.24
CA PRO A 74 -7.34 -3.21 -14.15
C PRO A 74 -6.86 -2.33 -15.30
N SER A 75 -5.81 -1.55 -15.02
CA SER A 75 -5.26 -0.60 -15.97
C SER A 75 -3.75 -0.47 -15.78
N THR A 76 -3.07 0.13 -16.77
CA THR A 76 -1.64 0.44 -16.64
C THR A 76 -1.40 1.46 -15.54
N GLU A 77 -2.30 2.41 -15.34
CA GLU A 77 -2.17 3.40 -14.26
C GLU A 77 -2.25 2.69 -12.90
N GLY A 78 -3.20 1.80 -12.70
CA GLY A 78 -3.30 1.03 -11.47
C GLY A 78 -2.06 0.18 -11.21
N ALA A 79 -1.51 -0.45 -12.26
CA ALA A 79 -0.29 -1.24 -12.15
C ALA A 79 0.93 -0.38 -11.77
N ARG A 80 1.04 0.83 -12.32
CA ARG A 80 2.11 1.76 -11.93
C ARG A 80 1.98 2.18 -10.46
N LEU A 81 0.76 2.43 -10.00
CA LEU A 81 0.51 2.77 -8.61
C LEU A 81 0.93 1.61 -7.69
N ALA A 82 0.60 0.38 -8.07
CA ALA A 82 1.01 -0.80 -7.30
C ALA A 82 2.53 -0.89 -7.21
N LEU A 83 3.23 -0.67 -8.32
CA LEU A 83 4.69 -0.70 -8.37
C LEU A 83 5.30 0.44 -7.54
N GLU A 84 4.79 1.66 -7.69
CA GLU A 84 5.28 2.81 -6.92
C GLU A 84 5.09 2.59 -5.42
N ALA A 85 3.97 2.00 -5.01
CA ALA A 85 3.72 1.71 -3.61
C ALA A 85 4.75 0.71 -3.07
N MET A 86 5.06 -0.35 -3.83
CA MET A 86 6.07 -1.32 -3.45
C MET A 86 7.47 -0.71 -3.38
N GLU A 87 7.82 0.14 -4.33
CA GLU A 87 9.12 0.82 -4.35
C GLU A 87 9.26 1.79 -3.17
N CYS A 88 8.20 2.51 -2.86
CA CYS A 88 8.15 3.41 -1.70
C CYS A 88 8.37 2.63 -0.40
N ALA A 89 7.68 1.50 -0.26
CA ALA A 89 7.82 0.64 0.91
C ALA A 89 9.24 0.07 1.03
N ALA A 90 9.81 -0.40 -0.07
CA ALA A 90 11.16 -0.94 -0.09
C ALA A 90 12.20 0.13 0.28
N ALA A 91 12.05 1.33 -0.25
CA ALA A 91 12.92 2.46 0.10
C ALA A 91 12.81 2.78 1.60
N GLY A 92 11.60 2.79 2.13
CA GLY A 92 11.38 3.04 3.55
C GLY A 92 12.03 1.99 4.45
N CYS A 93 12.04 0.73 4.02
CA CYS A 93 12.76 -0.33 4.74
C CYS A 93 14.28 -0.07 4.75
N ARG A 94 14.82 0.29 3.59
CA ARG A 94 16.26 0.61 3.50
C ARG A 94 16.65 1.82 4.34
N GLU A 95 15.74 2.78 4.47
CA GLU A 95 15.99 4.01 5.24
C GLU A 95 15.68 3.85 6.73
N GLY A 96 15.25 2.68 7.17
CA GLY A 96 14.93 2.42 8.58
C GLY A 96 13.59 3.00 9.03
N ARG A 97 12.66 3.27 8.11
CA ARG A 97 11.32 3.78 8.43
C ARG A 97 10.33 2.66 8.72
N PHE A 98 10.51 1.51 8.08
CA PHE A 98 9.62 0.36 8.22
C PHE A 98 10.43 -0.88 8.57
N ARG A 99 9.85 -1.78 9.36
CA ARG A 99 10.47 -3.07 9.70
C ARG A 99 10.20 -4.15 8.65
N GLY A 100 9.31 -3.91 7.72
CA GLY A 100 8.97 -4.86 6.65
C GLY A 100 7.83 -4.35 5.80
N VAL A 101 7.47 -5.13 4.79
CA VAL A 101 6.43 -4.79 3.84
C VAL A 101 5.43 -5.93 3.75
N VAL A 102 4.15 -5.58 3.80
CA VAL A 102 3.04 -6.48 3.48
C VAL A 102 2.35 -5.88 2.26
N THR A 103 2.24 -6.63 1.18
CA THR A 103 1.61 -6.13 -0.03
C THR A 103 0.27 -6.81 -0.27
N GLY A 104 -0.70 -6.04 -0.76
CA GLY A 104 -1.90 -6.63 -1.35
C GLY A 104 -1.53 -7.38 -2.63
N PRO A 105 -2.44 -8.24 -3.12
CA PRO A 105 -2.18 -9.01 -4.34
C PRO A 105 -1.91 -8.11 -5.55
N VAL A 106 -0.94 -8.52 -6.37
CA VAL A 106 -0.59 -7.83 -7.61
C VAL A 106 -0.73 -8.78 -8.79
N SER A 107 -0.99 -8.24 -9.97
CA SER A 107 -1.02 -9.01 -11.20
C SER A 107 0.33 -8.95 -11.89
N LYS A 108 0.98 -10.10 -12.08
CA LYS A 108 2.25 -10.17 -12.81
C LYS A 108 2.07 -9.65 -14.23
N HIS A 109 0.97 -10.00 -14.88
CA HIS A 109 0.68 -9.55 -16.23
C HIS A 109 0.68 -8.02 -16.33
N TRP A 110 -0.05 -7.34 -15.45
CA TRP A 110 -0.15 -5.89 -15.47
C TRP A 110 1.14 -5.21 -15.04
N LEU A 111 1.88 -5.77 -14.07
CA LEU A 111 3.17 -5.24 -13.68
C LEU A 111 4.20 -5.31 -14.81
N GLN A 112 4.18 -6.40 -15.60
CA GLN A 112 5.04 -6.51 -16.78
C GLN A 112 4.73 -5.46 -17.83
N GLN A 113 3.47 -5.06 -17.95
CA GLN A 113 3.06 -4.00 -18.89
C GLN A 113 3.67 -2.64 -18.53
N VAL A 114 4.05 -2.42 -17.30
CA VAL A 114 4.69 -1.18 -16.85
C VAL A 114 6.18 -1.33 -16.58
N GLY A 115 6.77 -2.41 -17.08
CA GLY A 115 8.22 -2.59 -17.09
C GLY A 115 8.82 -3.36 -15.94
N PHE A 116 8.00 -3.94 -15.06
CA PHE A 116 8.51 -4.76 -13.97
C PHE A 116 8.82 -6.17 -14.47
N ASN A 117 10.04 -6.64 -14.24
CA ASN A 117 10.47 -7.98 -14.63
C ASN A 117 10.63 -8.86 -13.39
N PHE A 118 10.06 -10.04 -13.46
CA PHE A 118 10.17 -11.04 -12.40
C PHE A 118 11.35 -11.95 -12.63
#